data_d6ccfd03184e021bff0cccd3746f394f
#
_entry.id   d6ccfd03184e021bff0cccd3746f394f
#
_cell.length_a   1.000
_cell.length_b   1.000
_cell.length_c   1.000
_cell.angle_alpha   90.00
_cell.angle_beta   90.00
_cell.angle_gamma   90.00
#
_symmetry.space_group_name_H-M   'P 1'
#
loop_
_entity.id
_entity.type
_entity.pdbx_description
1 polymer ?
#
loop_
_entity_poly.entity_id
_entity_poly.type
_entity_poly.pdbx_seq_one_letter_code
_entity_poly.pdbx_strand_id
1 'polypeptide(L)'
;MRSFCDSLKPDFFLVGEMLHGDYNRLMNDSMLHSATNYECYKGLYSSFNSMNMFEIVHSLLRQFGPENWTLYKGKHLLSFVDNHDVTRVASILTNEKHLPLIYALMFGMPGIPCVYYGSEWGAKGEKSQGDPALRACFDGPQTNGLTEWIAKLAEAKKHSNALNYGAFRSVVLTNRQCIFERAVDGERVLVAINAEEQPYTAHFDAGCGRAVDLITGQEHDFGGGSELPGYSAYFWKCER
;
A
#
# COMPACT_ATOMS: atom_id res chain seq x y z
N MET A 1 20.47 1.91 -21.87
CA MET A 1 19.02 1.56 -21.95
C MET A 1 18.15 2.80 -21.79
N ARG A 2 18.20 3.56 -20.68
CA ARG A 2 17.34 4.72 -20.41
C ARG A 2 17.27 5.69 -21.58
N SER A 3 18.41 6.30 -22.00
CA SER A 3 18.47 7.25 -23.11
C SER A 3 17.94 6.71 -24.43
N PHE A 4 18.11 5.41 -24.69
CA PHE A 4 17.56 4.76 -25.88
C PHE A 4 16.03 4.67 -25.80
N CYS A 5 15.47 4.25 -24.66
CA CYS A 5 14.02 4.20 -24.48
C CYS A 5 13.39 5.60 -24.58
N ASP A 6 14.00 6.60 -23.94
CA ASP A 6 13.54 7.99 -23.97
C ASP A 6 13.55 8.59 -25.38
N SER A 7 14.49 8.15 -26.24
CA SER A 7 14.57 8.61 -27.64
C SER A 7 13.45 8.04 -28.52
N LEU A 8 12.89 6.88 -28.14
CA LEU A 8 11.77 6.24 -28.84
C LEU A 8 10.41 6.63 -28.28
N LYS A 9 10.33 6.74 -26.96
CA LYS A 9 9.11 7.09 -26.23
C LYS A 9 9.49 7.79 -24.91
N PRO A 10 9.34 9.13 -24.81
CA PRO A 10 9.79 9.90 -23.64
C PRO A 10 9.22 9.43 -22.31
N ASP A 11 7.99 8.89 -22.31
CA ASP A 11 7.30 8.42 -21.10
C ASP A 11 7.41 6.89 -20.91
N PHE A 12 8.44 6.25 -21.48
CA PHE A 12 8.63 4.81 -21.34
C PHE A 12 9.08 4.46 -19.93
N PHE A 13 8.21 3.80 -19.17
CA PHE A 13 8.49 3.43 -17.78
C PHE A 13 9.42 2.21 -17.69
N LEU A 14 10.53 2.38 -16.98
CA LEU A 14 11.51 1.32 -16.72
C LEU A 14 11.46 0.93 -15.25
N VAL A 15 11.13 -0.32 -14.98
CA VAL A 15 11.14 -0.92 -13.64
C VAL A 15 12.12 -2.08 -13.60
N GLY A 16 12.89 -2.19 -12.52
CA GLY A 16 13.80 -3.31 -12.27
C GLY A 16 13.27 -4.24 -11.20
N GLU A 17 13.44 -5.54 -11.40
CA GLU A 17 13.20 -6.50 -10.34
C GLU A 17 14.44 -6.59 -9.45
N MET A 18 14.31 -6.15 -8.20
CA MET A 18 15.37 -6.18 -7.20
C MET A 18 14.84 -6.84 -5.92
N LEU A 19 15.36 -8.04 -5.61
CA LEU A 19 14.96 -8.79 -4.43
C LEU A 19 15.54 -8.19 -3.14
N HIS A 20 16.76 -7.66 -3.19
CA HIS A 20 17.46 -7.10 -2.02
C HIS A 20 18.57 -6.12 -2.44
N GLY A 21 19.10 -5.41 -1.46
CA GLY A 21 20.19 -4.44 -1.67
C GLY A 21 19.68 -2.99 -1.72
N ASP A 22 20.59 -2.09 -2.05
CA ASP A 22 20.28 -0.66 -2.17
C ASP A 22 19.71 -0.36 -3.57
N TYR A 23 18.42 -0.07 -3.63
CA TYR A 23 17.71 0.23 -4.88
C TYR A 23 18.21 1.52 -5.54
N ASN A 24 18.82 2.45 -4.79
CA ASN A 24 19.38 3.69 -5.34
C ASN A 24 20.47 3.43 -6.39
N ARG A 25 21.14 2.29 -6.32
CA ARG A 25 22.16 1.90 -7.30
C ARG A 25 21.62 1.84 -8.72
N LEU A 26 20.33 1.49 -8.87
CA LEU A 26 19.70 1.33 -10.18
C LEU A 26 18.56 2.34 -10.42
N MET A 27 17.98 2.91 -9.38
CA MET A 27 16.93 3.93 -9.49
C MET A 27 17.53 5.33 -9.44
N ASN A 28 17.80 5.90 -10.60
CA ASN A 28 18.32 7.24 -10.76
C ASN A 28 17.97 7.81 -12.14
N ASP A 29 18.30 9.06 -12.39
CA ASP A 29 17.90 9.78 -13.61
C ASP A 29 18.46 9.18 -14.92
N SER A 30 19.51 8.37 -14.85
CA SER A 30 20.15 7.72 -16.01
C SER A 30 19.78 6.24 -16.17
N MET A 31 19.08 5.64 -15.22
CA MET A 31 18.78 4.21 -15.20
C MET A 31 17.27 3.95 -15.07
N LEU A 32 16.85 3.24 -14.04
CA LEU A 32 15.46 2.81 -13.83
C LEU A 32 14.64 3.91 -13.15
N HIS A 33 13.36 3.99 -13.48
CA HIS A 33 12.41 4.87 -12.81
C HIS A 33 11.97 4.29 -11.46
N SER A 34 11.88 2.96 -11.37
CA SER A 34 11.37 2.24 -10.21
C SER A 34 12.05 0.88 -10.06
N ALA A 35 11.93 0.30 -8.88
CA ALA A 35 12.31 -1.07 -8.57
C ALA A 35 11.20 -1.74 -7.75
N THR A 36 11.14 -3.08 -7.79
CA THR A 36 10.21 -3.88 -6.99
C THR A 36 10.53 -3.76 -5.50
N ASN A 37 9.51 -3.53 -4.67
CA ASN A 37 9.67 -3.31 -3.23
C ASN A 37 9.52 -4.61 -2.42
N TYR A 38 10.46 -5.52 -2.57
CA TYR A 38 10.46 -6.79 -1.83
C TYR A 38 10.62 -6.61 -0.30
N GLU A 39 11.24 -5.52 0.14
CA GLU A 39 11.34 -5.22 1.58
C GLU A 39 9.95 -4.99 2.19
N CYS A 40 9.11 -4.17 1.57
CA CYS A 40 7.74 -3.97 2.03
C CYS A 40 6.84 -5.18 1.77
N TYR A 41 7.07 -5.97 0.72
CA TYR A 41 6.30 -7.19 0.46
C TYR A 41 6.25 -8.10 1.68
N LYS A 42 7.41 -8.41 2.30
CA LYS A 42 7.44 -9.23 3.51
C LYS A 42 6.70 -8.55 4.66
N GLY A 43 6.99 -7.27 4.91
CA GLY A 43 6.35 -6.49 5.97
C GLY A 43 4.83 -6.41 5.82
N LEU A 44 4.32 -6.31 4.59
CA LEU A 44 2.89 -6.26 4.31
C LEU A 44 2.16 -7.51 4.85
N TYR A 45 2.52 -8.72 4.42
CA TYR A 45 1.79 -9.90 4.87
C TYR A 45 2.15 -10.33 6.30
N SER A 46 3.43 -10.18 6.73
CA SER A 46 3.83 -10.60 8.07
C SER A 46 3.21 -9.74 9.17
N SER A 47 3.01 -8.44 8.94
CA SER A 47 2.33 -7.56 9.89
C SER A 47 0.91 -8.02 10.22
N PHE A 48 0.18 -8.50 9.22
CA PHE A 48 -1.16 -9.05 9.44
C PHE A 48 -1.12 -10.43 10.08
N ASN A 49 -0.25 -11.33 9.64
CA ASN A 49 -0.16 -12.68 10.16
C ASN A 49 0.35 -12.74 11.61
N SER A 50 1.30 -11.89 11.96
CA SER A 50 1.84 -11.77 13.34
C SER A 50 1.06 -10.79 14.21
N MET A 51 0.03 -10.11 13.65
CA MET A 51 -0.69 -9.02 14.32
C MET A 51 0.26 -7.97 14.90
N ASN A 52 1.21 -7.53 14.06
CA ASN A 52 2.27 -6.59 14.46
C ASN A 52 2.53 -5.53 13.39
N MET A 53 1.73 -4.45 13.40
CA MET A 53 1.85 -3.34 12.44
C MET A 53 3.19 -2.59 12.52
N PHE A 54 3.98 -2.77 13.59
CA PHE A 54 5.33 -2.19 13.68
C PHE A 54 6.25 -2.69 12.56
N GLU A 55 6.07 -3.92 12.06
CA GLU A 55 6.92 -4.48 11.00
C GLU A 55 6.84 -3.65 9.71
N ILE A 56 5.63 -3.45 9.18
CA ILE A 56 5.46 -2.68 7.94
C ILE A 56 5.73 -1.19 8.15
N VAL A 57 5.27 -0.61 9.27
CA VAL A 57 5.48 0.82 9.53
C VAL A 57 6.98 1.13 9.71
N HIS A 58 7.76 0.22 10.33
CA HIS A 58 9.21 0.36 10.40
C HIS A 58 9.86 0.39 9.00
N SER A 59 9.46 -0.52 8.11
CA SER A 59 9.94 -0.53 6.72
C SER A 59 9.57 0.76 5.98
N LEU A 60 8.33 1.26 6.18
CA LEU A 60 7.89 2.52 5.57
C LEU A 60 8.65 3.74 6.11
N LEU A 61 8.90 3.80 7.42
CA LEU A 61 9.71 4.86 8.02
C LEU A 61 11.15 4.84 7.51
N ARG A 62 11.74 3.65 7.38
CA ARG A 62 13.08 3.49 6.84
C ARG A 62 13.18 3.91 5.38
N GLN A 63 12.17 3.62 4.57
CA GLN A 63 12.17 3.91 3.14
C GLN A 63 11.72 5.34 2.83
N PHE A 64 10.70 5.86 3.49
CA PHE A 64 9.97 7.07 3.13
C PHE A 64 9.73 8.05 4.28
N GLY A 65 10.25 7.78 5.46
CA GLY A 65 10.05 8.60 6.65
C GLY A 65 10.60 10.03 6.52
N PRO A 66 10.35 10.88 7.53
CA PRO A 66 10.77 12.28 7.49
C PRO A 66 12.28 12.49 7.69
N GLU A 67 12.96 11.49 8.24
CA GLU A 67 14.35 11.60 8.69
C GLU A 67 15.36 11.76 7.53
N ASN A 68 16.51 12.34 7.80
CA ASN A 68 17.56 12.56 6.78
C ASN A 68 18.24 11.27 6.30
N TRP A 69 18.18 10.19 7.09
CA TRP A 69 18.73 8.89 6.73
C TRP A 69 17.78 8.00 5.92
N THR A 70 16.59 8.50 5.59
CA THR A 70 15.57 7.78 4.83
C THR A 70 16.09 7.42 3.44
N LEU A 71 15.91 6.16 3.04
CA LEU A 71 16.60 5.58 1.88
C LEU A 71 16.04 6.05 0.53
N TYR A 72 14.70 6.15 0.40
CA TYR A 72 14.02 6.32 -0.89
C TYR A 72 13.05 7.50 -0.91
N LYS A 73 13.34 8.54 -0.15
CA LYS A 73 12.53 9.76 -0.09
C LYS A 73 12.35 10.37 -1.49
N GLY A 74 11.09 10.61 -1.88
CA GLY A 74 10.76 11.15 -3.22
C GLY A 74 10.82 10.13 -4.36
N LYS A 75 11.13 8.86 -4.08
CA LYS A 75 11.12 7.78 -5.08
C LYS A 75 9.85 6.93 -5.00
N HIS A 76 9.46 6.35 -6.12
CA HIS A 76 8.24 5.54 -6.25
C HIS A 76 8.62 4.09 -6.56
N LEU A 77 8.66 3.25 -5.52
CA LEU A 77 8.89 1.81 -5.66
C LEU A 77 7.63 1.11 -6.12
N LEU A 78 7.76 0.06 -6.94
CA LEU A 78 6.67 -0.82 -7.33
C LEU A 78 6.35 -1.76 -6.17
N SER A 79 5.24 -1.51 -5.48
CA SER A 79 4.80 -2.26 -4.31
C SER A 79 3.74 -3.28 -4.70
N PHE A 80 3.83 -4.47 -4.11
CA PHE A 80 2.94 -5.59 -4.43
C PHE A 80 2.68 -6.41 -3.16
N VAL A 81 1.58 -7.15 -3.13
CA VAL A 81 1.23 -8.10 -2.07
C VAL A 81 1.49 -9.54 -2.48
N ASP A 82 1.57 -9.79 -3.78
CA ASP A 82 2.05 -11.02 -4.40
C ASP A 82 2.50 -10.77 -5.86
N ASN A 83 3.14 -11.76 -6.45
CA ASN A 83 3.54 -11.79 -7.86
C ASN A 83 3.70 -13.24 -8.36
N HIS A 84 4.29 -13.40 -9.55
CA HIS A 84 4.49 -14.69 -10.21
C HIS A 84 5.55 -15.60 -9.54
N ASP A 85 6.31 -15.09 -8.57
CA ASP A 85 7.41 -15.82 -7.92
C ASP A 85 7.20 -16.07 -6.43
N VAL A 86 6.11 -15.58 -5.85
CA VAL A 86 5.78 -15.74 -4.44
C VAL A 86 4.38 -16.31 -4.24
N THR A 87 4.14 -16.91 -3.08
CA THR A 87 2.81 -17.39 -2.70
C THR A 87 1.78 -16.29 -2.83
N ARG A 88 0.63 -16.60 -3.43
CA ARG A 88 -0.50 -15.67 -3.60
C ARG A 88 -0.96 -15.12 -2.25
N VAL A 89 -1.31 -13.84 -2.22
CA VAL A 89 -1.69 -13.15 -0.96
C VAL A 89 -2.86 -13.82 -0.26
N ALA A 90 -3.84 -14.32 -1.01
CA ALA A 90 -4.99 -15.05 -0.46
C ALA A 90 -4.62 -16.42 0.13
N SER A 91 -3.44 -16.97 -0.18
CA SER A 91 -2.91 -18.21 0.41
C SER A 91 -1.96 -17.94 1.58
N ILE A 92 -1.22 -16.82 1.58
CA ILE A 92 -0.23 -16.52 2.63
C ILE A 92 -0.87 -15.92 3.88
N LEU A 93 -1.99 -15.21 3.75
CA LEU A 93 -2.71 -14.64 4.89
C LEU A 93 -3.41 -15.72 5.70
N THR A 94 -3.20 -15.70 7.02
CA THR A 94 -3.81 -16.65 7.97
C THR A 94 -5.26 -16.30 8.33
N ASN A 95 -5.67 -15.04 8.09
CA ASN A 95 -7.03 -14.55 8.30
C ASN A 95 -7.53 -13.86 7.02
N GLU A 96 -8.59 -14.43 6.43
CA GLU A 96 -9.17 -13.90 5.17
C GLU A 96 -9.73 -12.47 5.31
N LYS A 97 -10.11 -12.04 6.53
CA LYS A 97 -10.56 -10.68 6.81
C LYS A 97 -9.45 -9.62 6.57
N HIS A 98 -8.19 -10.05 6.58
CA HIS A 98 -7.06 -9.17 6.31
C HIS A 98 -6.84 -8.91 4.80
N LEU A 99 -7.44 -9.70 3.92
CA LEU A 99 -7.21 -9.56 2.48
C LEU A 99 -7.62 -8.19 1.92
N PRO A 100 -8.78 -7.61 2.24
CA PRO A 100 -9.11 -6.24 1.85
C PRO A 100 -8.18 -5.20 2.49
N LEU A 101 -7.73 -5.43 3.73
CA LEU A 101 -6.92 -4.48 4.49
C LEU A 101 -5.49 -4.37 3.99
N ILE A 102 -4.88 -5.49 3.56
CA ILE A 102 -3.52 -5.47 2.99
C ILE A 102 -3.49 -4.68 1.67
N TYR A 103 -4.56 -4.76 0.85
CA TYR A 103 -4.70 -3.91 -0.33
C TYR A 103 -4.89 -2.44 0.05
N ALA A 104 -5.72 -2.12 1.04
CA ALA A 104 -5.85 -0.75 1.53
C ALA A 104 -4.51 -0.19 2.00
N LEU A 105 -3.74 -0.96 2.75
CA LEU A 105 -2.40 -0.57 3.19
C LEU A 105 -1.47 -0.32 1.99
N MET A 106 -1.44 -1.23 1.00
CA MET A 106 -0.61 -1.11 -0.21
C MET A 106 -0.99 0.13 -1.05
N PHE A 107 -2.27 0.41 -1.21
CA PHE A 107 -2.72 1.59 -1.95
C PHE A 107 -2.51 2.90 -1.20
N GLY A 108 -2.57 2.89 0.15
CA GLY A 108 -2.35 4.07 0.98
C GLY A 108 -0.88 4.45 1.16
N MET A 109 0.02 3.47 1.18
CA MET A 109 1.45 3.71 1.40
C MET A 109 2.12 4.39 0.21
N PRO A 110 3.35 4.97 0.39
CA PRO A 110 4.15 5.51 -0.72
C PRO A 110 4.50 4.44 -1.75
N GLY A 111 4.56 4.84 -3.02
CA GLY A 111 4.93 3.97 -4.13
C GLY A 111 3.79 3.71 -5.11
N ILE A 112 4.06 2.84 -6.06
CA ILE A 112 3.15 2.44 -7.14
C ILE A 112 2.57 1.08 -6.78
N PRO A 113 1.26 0.97 -6.48
CA PRO A 113 0.64 -0.31 -6.20
C PRO A 113 0.55 -1.15 -7.46
N CYS A 114 0.93 -2.42 -7.35
CA CYS A 114 0.85 -3.40 -8.42
C CYS A 114 -0.04 -4.58 -7.96
N VAL A 115 -1.10 -4.84 -8.71
CA VAL A 115 -2.00 -5.97 -8.48
C VAL A 115 -1.67 -7.04 -9.50
N TYR A 116 -1.35 -8.24 -9.02
CA TYR A 116 -1.05 -9.38 -9.87
C TYR A 116 -2.36 -10.03 -10.34
N TYR A 117 -2.42 -10.45 -11.60
CA TYR A 117 -3.63 -11.01 -12.21
C TYR A 117 -4.19 -12.18 -11.40
N GLY A 118 -5.49 -12.19 -11.19
CA GLY A 118 -6.18 -13.17 -10.38
C GLY A 118 -6.25 -12.83 -8.89
N SER A 119 -5.30 -12.05 -8.38
CA SER A 119 -5.27 -11.67 -6.96
C SER A 119 -6.35 -10.67 -6.61
N GLU A 120 -6.85 -9.91 -7.60
CA GLU A 120 -7.96 -8.96 -7.43
C GLU A 120 -9.31 -9.63 -7.13
N TRP A 121 -9.44 -10.93 -7.38
CA TRP A 121 -10.60 -11.72 -6.91
C TRP A 121 -10.23 -12.79 -5.87
N GLY A 122 -9.00 -12.76 -5.36
CA GLY A 122 -8.56 -13.65 -4.29
C GLY A 122 -8.11 -15.04 -4.77
N ALA A 123 -7.57 -15.16 -5.98
CA ALA A 123 -7.02 -16.43 -6.47
C ALA A 123 -5.93 -16.94 -5.51
N LYS A 124 -5.99 -18.24 -5.21
CA LYS A 124 -5.04 -18.93 -4.33
C LYS A 124 -3.94 -19.62 -5.13
N GLY A 125 -2.78 -19.82 -4.53
CA GLY A 125 -1.64 -20.55 -5.07
C GLY A 125 -0.45 -20.46 -4.14
N GLU A 126 0.22 -21.58 -3.90
CA GLU A 126 1.36 -21.66 -3.01
C GLU A 126 2.65 -21.93 -3.80
N LYS A 127 3.74 -21.25 -3.43
CA LYS A 127 5.04 -21.44 -4.08
C LYS A 127 5.55 -22.88 -3.96
N SER A 128 5.22 -23.57 -2.88
CA SER A 128 5.54 -24.99 -2.66
C SER A 128 4.94 -25.93 -3.70
N GLN A 129 3.88 -25.51 -4.39
CA GLN A 129 3.20 -26.24 -5.44
C GLN A 129 3.79 -25.99 -6.85
N GLY A 130 4.82 -25.16 -6.94
CA GLY A 130 5.52 -24.80 -8.16
C GLY A 130 4.85 -23.72 -9.00
N ASP A 131 5.49 -23.36 -10.11
CA ASP A 131 5.09 -22.27 -11.00
C ASP A 131 3.63 -22.34 -11.50
N PRO A 132 3.07 -23.50 -11.87
CA PRO A 132 1.69 -23.57 -12.35
C PRO A 132 0.67 -23.07 -11.33
N ALA A 133 0.93 -23.23 -10.04
CA ALA A 133 0.04 -22.73 -8.98
C ALA A 133 0.08 -21.19 -8.86
N LEU A 134 1.23 -20.59 -9.14
CA LEU A 134 1.41 -19.13 -9.10
C LEU A 134 0.98 -18.44 -10.39
N ARG A 135 1.12 -19.12 -11.53
CA ARG A 135 0.90 -18.61 -12.89
C ARG A 135 -0.28 -19.32 -13.57
N ALA A 136 -1.35 -19.57 -12.79
CA ALA A 136 -2.53 -20.24 -13.29
C ALA A 136 -3.14 -19.53 -14.50
N CYS A 137 -3.60 -20.31 -15.48
CA CYS A 137 -4.43 -19.82 -16.57
C CYS A 137 -5.89 -19.79 -16.11
N PHE A 138 -6.55 -18.67 -16.30
CA PHE A 138 -7.97 -18.51 -16.01
C PHE A 138 -8.76 -18.40 -17.31
N ASP A 139 -9.97 -18.98 -17.35
CA ASP A 139 -10.85 -18.90 -18.54
C ASP A 139 -11.33 -17.47 -18.81
N GLY A 140 -11.28 -16.61 -17.82
CA GLY A 140 -11.65 -15.20 -17.92
C GLY A 140 -11.54 -14.46 -16.59
N PRO A 141 -11.69 -13.13 -16.59
CA PRO A 141 -11.68 -12.35 -15.37
C PRO A 141 -12.90 -12.66 -14.52
N GLN A 142 -12.71 -12.64 -13.20
CA GLN A 142 -13.78 -12.77 -12.22
C GLN A 142 -13.97 -11.44 -11.48
N THR A 143 -15.21 -11.17 -11.04
CA THR A 143 -15.53 -9.98 -10.26
C THR A 143 -16.25 -10.40 -8.98
N ASN A 144 -15.80 -9.85 -7.86
CA ASN A 144 -16.40 -10.06 -6.55
C ASN A 144 -16.21 -8.81 -5.66
N GLY A 145 -16.60 -8.87 -4.41
CA GLY A 145 -16.45 -7.75 -3.47
C GLY A 145 -15.02 -7.27 -3.28
N LEU A 146 -14.01 -8.14 -3.42
CA LEU A 146 -12.60 -7.75 -3.35
C LEU A 146 -12.19 -6.95 -4.59
N THR A 147 -12.63 -7.35 -5.78
CA THR A 147 -12.38 -6.61 -7.03
C THR A 147 -12.97 -5.19 -6.95
N GLU A 148 -14.21 -5.08 -6.46
CA GLU A 148 -14.88 -3.79 -6.26
C GLU A 148 -14.15 -2.92 -5.21
N TRP A 149 -13.67 -3.54 -4.14
CA TRP A 149 -12.89 -2.86 -3.11
C TRP A 149 -11.57 -2.30 -3.69
N ILE A 150 -10.81 -3.12 -4.41
CA ILE A 150 -9.55 -2.70 -5.05
C ILE A 150 -9.80 -1.58 -6.07
N ALA A 151 -10.91 -1.64 -6.82
CA ALA A 151 -11.29 -0.57 -7.74
C ALA A 151 -11.52 0.77 -7.02
N LYS A 152 -12.19 0.76 -5.86
CA LYS A 152 -12.38 1.96 -5.03
C LYS A 152 -11.05 2.51 -4.50
N LEU A 153 -10.15 1.64 -4.04
CA LEU A 153 -8.81 2.04 -3.60
C LEU A 153 -7.99 2.66 -4.73
N ALA A 154 -8.06 2.07 -5.92
CA ALA A 154 -7.39 2.59 -7.11
C ALA A 154 -7.93 3.96 -7.51
N GLU A 155 -9.25 4.15 -7.48
CA GLU A 155 -9.90 5.42 -7.78
C GLU A 155 -9.54 6.50 -6.74
N ALA A 156 -9.56 6.16 -5.45
CA ALA A 156 -9.11 7.05 -4.39
C ALA A 156 -7.66 7.51 -4.60
N LYS A 157 -6.74 6.58 -4.91
CA LYS A 157 -5.35 6.91 -5.18
C LYS A 157 -5.17 7.75 -6.43
N LYS A 158 -5.86 7.42 -7.53
CA LYS A 158 -5.79 8.12 -8.80
C LYS A 158 -6.15 9.61 -8.68
N HIS A 159 -7.10 9.94 -7.81
CA HIS A 159 -7.60 11.30 -7.63
C HIS A 159 -6.99 12.03 -6.41
N SER A 160 -5.93 11.48 -5.78
CA SER A 160 -5.25 12.09 -4.64
C SER A 160 -3.77 12.32 -4.92
N ASN A 161 -3.37 13.59 -4.96
CA ASN A 161 -1.95 13.96 -5.05
C ASN A 161 -1.21 13.52 -3.77
N ALA A 162 -1.84 13.61 -2.61
CA ALA A 162 -1.24 13.17 -1.35
C ALA A 162 -0.93 11.69 -1.36
N LEU A 163 -1.84 10.82 -1.81
CA LEU A 163 -1.60 9.37 -1.91
C LEU A 163 -0.53 9.03 -2.96
N ASN A 164 -0.41 9.82 -4.03
CA ASN A 164 0.57 9.58 -5.08
C ASN A 164 1.97 10.13 -4.71
N TYR A 165 2.05 11.39 -4.26
CA TYR A 165 3.32 12.12 -4.14
C TYR A 165 3.61 12.62 -2.73
N GLY A 166 2.64 12.49 -1.79
CA GLY A 166 2.75 13.03 -0.45
C GLY A 166 3.87 12.39 0.37
N ALA A 167 4.47 13.17 1.27
CA ALA A 167 5.38 12.68 2.28
C ALA A 167 4.66 11.68 3.22
N PHE A 168 5.43 10.81 3.86
CA PHE A 168 4.93 9.81 4.79
C PHE A 168 5.28 10.18 6.23
N ARG A 169 4.29 10.09 7.13
CA ARG A 169 4.49 10.26 8.58
C ARG A 169 3.57 9.28 9.34
N SER A 170 4.13 8.52 10.27
CA SER A 170 3.35 7.70 11.19
C SER A 170 2.65 8.59 12.23
N VAL A 171 1.37 8.33 12.51
CA VAL A 171 0.53 9.12 13.43
C VAL A 171 0.11 8.29 14.64
N VAL A 172 -0.50 7.13 14.39
CA VAL A 172 -0.87 6.15 15.44
C VAL A 172 -0.27 4.80 15.05
N LEU A 173 0.35 4.13 16.02
CA LEU A 173 0.92 2.81 15.80
C LEU A 173 0.77 1.95 17.03
N THR A 174 0.08 0.84 16.87
CA THR A 174 -0.04 -0.23 17.84
C THR A 174 0.30 -1.57 17.17
N ASN A 175 0.22 -2.66 17.87
CA ASN A 175 0.39 -3.97 17.25
C ASN A 175 -0.67 -4.27 16.17
N ARG A 176 -1.87 -3.72 16.29
CA ARG A 176 -3.03 -4.12 15.49
C ARG A 176 -3.63 -2.99 14.67
N GLN A 177 -3.27 -1.75 14.97
CA GLN A 177 -3.76 -0.56 14.29
C GLN A 177 -2.59 0.30 13.82
N CYS A 178 -2.77 0.93 12.67
CA CYS A 178 -1.91 2.01 12.25
C CYS A 178 -2.71 3.13 11.58
N ILE A 179 -2.31 4.37 11.89
CA ILE A 179 -2.74 5.56 11.15
C ILE A 179 -1.48 6.27 10.70
N PHE A 180 -1.38 6.57 9.42
CA PHE A 180 -0.28 7.36 8.87
C PHE A 180 -0.80 8.45 7.96
N GLU A 181 -0.03 9.50 7.86
CA GLU A 181 -0.31 10.66 7.02
C GLU A 181 0.44 10.56 5.69
N ARG A 182 -0.24 10.93 4.63
CA ARG A 182 0.30 11.29 3.33
C ARG A 182 -0.01 12.76 3.09
N ALA A 183 1.01 13.59 2.89
CA ALA A 183 0.81 15.03 2.74
C ALA A 183 1.68 15.60 1.62
N VAL A 184 1.07 16.46 0.81
CA VAL A 184 1.70 17.30 -0.20
C VAL A 184 1.04 18.70 -0.13
N ASP A 185 1.63 19.70 -0.76
CA ASP A 185 1.09 21.05 -0.72
C ASP A 185 -0.41 21.08 -1.09
N GLY A 186 -1.20 21.53 -0.14
CA GLY A 186 -2.65 21.70 -0.30
C GLY A 186 -3.49 20.45 -0.12
N GLU A 187 -2.91 19.27 0.12
CA GLU A 187 -3.68 18.04 0.35
C GLU A 187 -3.05 17.17 1.43
N ARG A 188 -3.89 16.66 2.33
CA ARG A 188 -3.52 15.68 3.37
C ARG A 188 -4.53 14.55 3.41
N VAL A 189 -4.03 13.32 3.49
CA VAL A 189 -4.84 12.11 3.67
C VAL A 189 -4.28 11.33 4.85
N LEU A 190 -5.14 10.98 5.79
CA LEU A 190 -4.86 10.04 6.87
C LEU A 190 -5.35 8.66 6.44
N VAL A 191 -4.44 7.71 6.35
CA VAL A 191 -4.75 6.31 6.07
C VAL A 191 -4.82 5.57 7.39
N ALA A 192 -5.99 5.03 7.72
CA ALA A 192 -6.24 4.32 8.97
C ALA A 192 -6.59 2.86 8.72
N ILE A 193 -5.97 1.95 9.46
CA ILE A 193 -6.18 0.50 9.37
C ILE A 193 -6.41 -0.05 10.77
N ASN A 194 -7.47 -0.84 10.94
CA ASN A 194 -7.67 -1.71 12.09
C ASN A 194 -7.67 -3.17 11.64
N ALA A 195 -6.62 -3.91 11.99
CA ALA A 195 -6.46 -5.33 11.64
C ALA A 195 -7.14 -6.29 12.64
N GLU A 196 -7.68 -5.78 13.74
CA GLU A 196 -8.35 -6.59 14.76
C GLU A 196 -9.86 -6.67 14.53
N GLU A 197 -10.49 -7.71 15.06
CA GLU A 197 -11.94 -7.89 15.04
C GLU A 197 -12.67 -6.86 15.92
N GLN A 198 -12.06 -6.47 17.03
CA GLN A 198 -12.65 -5.51 17.95
C GLN A 198 -12.50 -4.07 17.43
N PRO A 199 -13.50 -3.22 17.66
CA PRO A 199 -13.38 -1.80 17.35
C PRO A 199 -12.29 -1.16 18.21
N TYR A 200 -11.64 -0.15 17.64
CA TYR A 200 -10.59 0.62 18.31
C TYR A 200 -10.87 2.11 18.17
N THR A 201 -10.90 2.85 19.27
CA THR A 201 -11.01 4.31 19.23
C THR A 201 -9.63 4.94 19.30
N ALA A 202 -9.19 5.54 18.20
CA ALA A 202 -7.93 6.26 18.12
C ALA A 202 -8.09 7.70 18.66
N HIS A 203 -7.22 8.09 19.58
CA HIS A 203 -7.12 9.46 20.08
C HIS A 203 -5.79 10.05 19.60
N PHE A 204 -5.84 11.04 18.72
CA PHE A 204 -4.67 11.70 18.15
C PHE A 204 -5.05 13.09 17.63
N ASP A 205 -4.07 13.97 17.46
CA ASP A 205 -4.26 15.23 16.77
C ASP A 205 -4.22 15.01 15.26
N ALA A 206 -5.39 15.10 14.63
CA ALA A 206 -5.50 15.01 13.17
C ALA A 206 -5.03 16.30 12.47
N GLY A 207 -4.87 17.41 13.20
CA GLY A 207 -4.54 18.73 12.64
C GLY A 207 -5.63 19.28 11.71
N CYS A 208 -6.86 18.73 11.76
CA CYS A 208 -8.07 19.18 11.10
C CYS A 208 -9.30 18.72 11.90
N GLY A 209 -10.42 19.43 11.80
CA GLY A 209 -11.65 19.05 12.51
C GLY A 209 -12.42 17.95 11.80
N ARG A 210 -12.41 17.96 10.46
CA ARG A 210 -13.19 17.05 9.61
C ARG A 210 -12.38 16.53 8.45
N ALA A 211 -12.85 15.42 7.87
CA ALA A 211 -12.34 14.81 6.66
C ALA A 211 -13.47 14.15 5.87
N VAL A 212 -13.19 13.86 4.60
CA VAL A 212 -14.03 12.98 3.78
C VAL A 212 -13.23 11.70 3.49
N ASP A 213 -13.82 10.55 3.72
CA ASP A 213 -13.22 9.27 3.35
C ASP A 213 -13.26 9.09 1.82
N LEU A 214 -12.11 9.01 1.20
CA LEU A 214 -11.98 8.88 -0.27
C LEU A 214 -12.52 7.55 -0.82
N ILE A 215 -12.69 6.54 0.03
CA ILE A 215 -13.17 5.22 -0.38
C ILE A 215 -14.71 5.20 -0.44
N THR A 216 -15.36 5.83 0.55
CA THR A 216 -16.82 5.76 0.73
C THR A 216 -17.54 7.08 0.45
N GLY A 217 -16.83 8.20 0.48
CA GLY A 217 -17.41 9.55 0.39
C GLY A 217 -18.05 10.02 1.70
N GLN A 218 -17.95 9.27 2.79
CA GLN A 218 -18.53 9.65 4.08
C GLN A 218 -17.69 10.69 4.80
N GLU A 219 -18.38 11.63 5.46
CA GLU A 219 -17.71 12.59 6.34
C GLU A 219 -17.27 11.93 7.64
N HIS A 220 -16.14 12.38 8.18
CA HIS A 220 -15.59 11.98 9.45
C HIS A 220 -15.24 13.20 10.30
N ASP A 221 -15.64 13.21 11.57
CA ASP A 221 -15.32 14.23 12.56
C ASP A 221 -14.31 13.66 13.54
N PHE A 222 -13.19 14.36 13.75
CA PHE A 222 -12.13 13.94 14.66
C PHE A 222 -12.39 14.35 16.13
N GLY A 223 -13.45 15.09 16.41
CA GLY A 223 -13.85 15.48 17.77
C GLY A 223 -14.24 14.27 18.61
N GLY A 224 -13.56 14.05 19.74
CA GLY A 224 -13.88 12.97 20.66
C GLY A 224 -13.20 11.62 20.37
N GLY A 225 -12.36 11.55 19.36
CA GLY A 225 -11.67 10.34 18.91
C GLY A 225 -12.25 9.75 17.62
N SER A 226 -11.50 8.87 16.99
CA SER A 226 -11.88 8.22 15.73
C SER A 226 -12.10 6.73 15.96
N GLU A 227 -13.35 6.28 15.87
CA GLU A 227 -13.68 4.87 15.95
C GLU A 227 -13.31 4.17 14.64
N LEU A 228 -12.52 3.11 14.77
CA LEU A 228 -12.18 2.17 13.71
C LEU A 228 -12.89 0.85 14.00
N PRO A 229 -14.00 0.53 13.33
CA PRO A 229 -14.64 -0.77 13.43
C PRO A 229 -13.66 -1.91 13.21
N GLY A 230 -14.00 -3.11 13.66
CA GLY A 230 -13.17 -4.29 13.41
C GLY A 230 -12.94 -4.53 11.92
N TYR A 231 -11.72 -4.87 11.53
CA TYR A 231 -11.32 -5.14 10.15
C TYR A 231 -11.69 -3.99 9.19
N SER A 232 -11.33 -2.76 9.53
CA SER A 232 -11.67 -1.57 8.76
C SER A 232 -10.46 -0.82 8.19
N ALA A 233 -10.69 -0.09 7.10
CA ALA A 233 -9.72 0.81 6.50
C ALA A 233 -10.40 2.08 5.99
N TYR A 234 -9.75 3.24 6.18
CA TYR A 234 -10.23 4.54 5.76
C TYR A 234 -9.10 5.37 5.14
N PHE A 235 -9.45 6.19 4.16
CA PHE A 235 -8.57 7.20 3.55
C PHE A 235 -9.19 8.58 3.76
N TRP A 236 -8.98 9.16 4.93
CA TRP A 236 -9.56 10.43 5.35
C TRP A 236 -8.81 11.62 4.74
N LYS A 237 -9.38 12.24 3.72
CA LYS A 237 -8.88 13.50 3.17
C LYS A 237 -9.32 14.65 4.07
N CYS A 238 -8.35 15.27 4.76
CA CYS A 238 -8.59 16.36 5.68
C CYS A 238 -9.17 17.58 4.95
N GLU A 239 -10.19 18.22 5.54
CA GLU A 239 -10.65 19.54 5.14
C GLU A 239 -9.62 20.61 5.56
N ARG A 240 -9.54 21.68 4.77
CA ARG A 240 -8.64 22.80 5.04
C ARG A 240 -9.14 23.70 6.17
#